data_bfb46a80beffaa69cac0af09d9995ba6
#
_entry.id   bfb46a80beffaa69cac0af09d9995ba6
#
_cell.length_a   1.000
_cell.length_b   1.000
_cell.length_c   1.000
_cell.angle_alpha   90.00
_cell.angle_beta   90.00
_cell.angle_gamma   90.00
#
_symmetry.space_group_name_H-M   'P 1'
#
loop_
_entity.id
_entity.type
_entity.pdbx_description
1 polymer ?
#
loop_
_entity_poly.entity_id
_entity_poly.type
_entity_poly.pdbx_seq_one_letter_code
_entity_poly.pdbx_strand_id
1 'polypeptide(L)'
;MTKSEACLWKYVLSSRQMMGYQFRRQRPISNYIADFACLPLGLIIEVDGLTHDNEEAIIKDKKRDEDLLTLGFVTLRFSSWEVLNKIDDVSIIIGDWIRENAKCPPPNPRRRGK
;
A
#
# COMPACT_ATOMS: atom_id res chain seq x y z
N MET A 1 9.42 -9.55 -8.43
CA MET A 1 8.86 -9.25 -7.10
C MET A 1 9.75 -9.81 -6.02
N THR A 2 10.04 -9.04 -5.00
CA THR A 2 10.89 -9.51 -3.91
C THR A 2 10.10 -10.43 -2.98
N LYS A 3 10.83 -11.12 -2.11
CA LYS A 3 10.21 -12.03 -1.14
C LYS A 3 9.24 -11.28 -0.21
N SER A 4 9.63 -10.10 0.25
CA SER A 4 8.77 -9.30 1.13
C SER A 4 7.52 -8.81 0.40
N GLU A 5 7.65 -8.37 -0.85
CA GLU A 5 6.49 -7.97 -1.63
C GLU A 5 5.55 -9.14 -1.86
N ALA A 6 6.10 -10.31 -2.18
CA ALA A 6 5.29 -11.51 -2.38
C ALA A 6 4.55 -11.90 -1.10
N CYS A 7 5.20 -11.78 0.04
CA CYS A 7 4.62 -12.06 1.33
C CYS A 7 3.44 -11.13 1.62
N LEU A 8 3.65 -9.84 1.43
CA LEU A 8 2.61 -8.84 1.66
C LEU A 8 1.41 -9.09 0.74
N TRP A 9 1.67 -9.36 -0.52
CA TRP A 9 0.62 -9.64 -1.48
C TRP A 9 -0.20 -10.87 -1.05
N LYS A 10 0.49 -11.97 -0.78
CA LYS A 10 -0.18 -13.23 -0.48
C LYS A 10 -1.00 -13.18 0.81
N TYR A 11 -0.45 -12.58 1.85
CA TYR A 11 -1.07 -12.67 3.17
C TYR A 11 -1.94 -11.47 3.55
N VAL A 12 -1.82 -10.37 2.83
CA VAL A 12 -2.53 -9.15 3.22
C VAL A 12 -3.40 -8.59 2.10
N LEU A 13 -2.89 -8.51 0.89
CA LEU A 13 -3.51 -7.70 -0.15
C LEU A 13 -4.28 -8.45 -1.23
N SER A 14 -3.89 -9.68 -1.55
CA SER A 14 -4.51 -10.41 -2.67
C SER A 14 -5.94 -10.83 -2.36
N SER A 15 -6.70 -11.07 -3.42
CA SER A 15 -8.05 -11.64 -3.32
C SER A 15 -9.02 -10.81 -2.49
N ARG A 16 -8.80 -9.50 -2.44
CA ARG A 16 -9.65 -8.56 -1.68
C ARG A 16 -9.73 -8.89 -0.19
N GLN A 17 -8.71 -9.57 0.35
CA GLN A 17 -8.74 -9.94 1.76
C GLN A 17 -8.62 -8.76 2.71
N MET A 18 -8.12 -7.61 2.23
CA MET A 18 -8.06 -6.41 3.06
C MET A 18 -9.39 -5.65 2.95
N MET A 19 -10.33 -6.02 3.80
CA MET A 19 -11.61 -5.34 3.95
C MET A 19 -12.43 -5.22 2.66
N GLY A 20 -12.19 -6.13 1.72
CA GLY A 20 -12.94 -6.16 0.46
C GLY A 20 -12.36 -5.27 -0.64
N TYR A 21 -11.30 -4.53 -0.35
CA TYR A 21 -10.68 -3.68 -1.36
C TYR A 21 -9.71 -4.48 -2.22
N GLN A 22 -9.70 -4.17 -3.51
CA GLN A 22 -8.79 -4.81 -4.43
C GLN A 22 -7.52 -3.96 -4.58
N PHE A 23 -6.38 -4.57 -4.29
CA PHE A 23 -5.08 -3.95 -4.51
C PHE A 23 -4.46 -4.50 -5.78
N ARG A 24 -3.69 -3.68 -6.47
CA ARG A 24 -3.00 -4.07 -7.68
C ARG A 24 -1.50 -3.95 -7.48
N ARG A 25 -0.76 -4.88 -8.07
CA ARG A 25 0.70 -4.89 -7.98
C ARG A 25 1.31 -4.08 -9.11
N GLN A 26 2.45 -3.47 -8.84
CA GLN A 26 3.24 -2.77 -9.85
C GLN A 26 2.39 -1.85 -10.69
N ARG A 27 1.65 -0.98 -10.01
CA ARG A 27 0.71 -0.10 -10.68
C ARG A 27 1.38 1.20 -11.08
N PRO A 28 1.38 1.55 -12.37
CA PRO A 28 1.90 2.86 -12.78
C PRO A 28 0.94 3.96 -12.37
N ILE A 29 1.49 4.98 -11.74
CA ILE A 29 0.74 6.17 -11.35
C ILE A 29 1.58 7.37 -11.73
N SER A 30 1.13 8.12 -12.75
CA SER A 30 1.89 9.22 -13.31
C SER A 30 3.26 8.71 -13.80
N ASN A 31 4.36 9.28 -13.32
CA ASN A 31 5.71 8.89 -13.69
C ASN A 31 6.30 7.84 -12.77
N TYR A 32 5.51 7.30 -11.86
CA TYR A 32 5.99 6.37 -10.84
C TYR A 32 5.31 5.02 -10.96
N ILE A 33 5.96 4.01 -10.41
CA ILE A 33 5.35 2.68 -10.33
C ILE A 33 5.23 2.35 -8.85
N ALA A 34 3.99 2.17 -8.39
CA ALA A 34 3.73 1.80 -7.01
C ALA A 34 3.86 0.29 -6.86
N ASP A 35 4.47 -0.16 -5.77
CA ASP A 35 4.54 -1.60 -5.50
C ASP A 35 3.13 -2.18 -5.41
N PHE A 36 2.27 -1.52 -4.65
CA PHE A 36 0.86 -1.90 -4.53
C PHE A 36 0.01 -0.63 -4.46
N ALA A 37 -1.15 -0.67 -5.07
CA ALA A 37 -2.04 0.48 -5.05
C ALA A 37 -3.49 0.04 -5.00
N CYS A 38 -4.30 0.80 -4.27
CA CYS A 38 -5.74 0.65 -4.26
C CYS A 38 -6.33 1.98 -4.73
N LEU A 39 -6.80 2.02 -5.97
CA LEU A 39 -7.26 3.27 -6.56
C LEU A 39 -8.49 3.85 -5.85
N PRO A 40 -9.51 3.04 -5.50
CA PRO A 40 -10.67 3.58 -4.80
C PRO A 40 -10.34 4.27 -3.47
N LEU A 41 -9.28 3.84 -2.81
CA LEU A 41 -8.86 4.44 -1.54
C LEU A 41 -7.87 5.57 -1.72
N GLY A 42 -7.22 5.64 -2.87
CA GLY A 42 -6.11 6.55 -3.04
C GLY A 42 -4.93 6.16 -2.17
N LEU A 43 -4.71 4.87 -2.00
CA LEU A 43 -3.67 4.35 -1.12
C LEU A 43 -2.60 3.62 -1.91
N ILE A 44 -1.34 3.96 -1.63
CA ILE A 44 -0.18 3.29 -2.19
C ILE A 44 0.59 2.64 -1.04
N ILE A 45 1.06 1.42 -1.26
CA ILE A 45 1.88 0.72 -0.27
C ILE A 45 3.22 0.40 -0.93
N GLU A 46 4.30 0.77 -0.26
CA GLU A 46 5.66 0.56 -0.73
C GLU A 46 6.43 -0.28 0.25
N VAL A 47 7.24 -1.19 -0.26
CA VAL A 47 8.11 -2.02 0.58
C VAL A 47 9.56 -1.65 0.27
N ASP A 48 10.26 -1.16 1.28
CA ASP A 48 11.66 -0.76 1.14
C ASP A 48 12.56 -1.94 1.46
N GLY A 49 13.40 -2.31 0.50
CA GLY A 49 14.28 -3.45 0.66
C GLY A 49 15.41 -3.22 1.63
N LEU A 50 16.09 -2.10 1.50
CA LEU A 50 17.23 -1.75 2.35
C LEU A 50 17.10 -0.31 2.79
N THR A 51 17.54 -0.06 4.03
CA THR A 51 17.62 1.30 4.51
C THR A 51 18.84 1.96 3.88
N HIS A 52 18.60 2.99 3.13
CA HIS A 52 19.69 3.79 2.58
C HIS A 52 19.72 5.10 3.33
N ASP A 53 20.84 5.37 3.97
CA ASP A 53 21.07 6.64 4.63
C ASP A 53 21.61 7.66 3.64
N ASN A 54 21.15 7.58 2.42
CA ASN A 54 21.58 8.45 1.35
C ASN A 54 20.61 9.61 1.24
N GLU A 55 21.12 10.82 1.38
CA GLU A 55 20.29 12.02 1.31
C GLU A 55 19.57 12.14 -0.03
N GLU A 56 20.22 11.76 -1.12
CA GLU A 56 19.59 11.82 -2.44
C GLU A 56 18.37 10.92 -2.53
N ALA A 57 18.45 9.72 -1.96
CA ALA A 57 17.33 8.81 -1.97
C ALA A 57 16.18 9.35 -1.13
N ILE A 58 16.49 9.96 0.01
CA ILE A 58 15.48 10.56 0.88
C ILE A 58 14.76 11.71 0.17
N ILE A 59 15.52 12.57 -0.51
CA ILE A 59 14.93 13.69 -1.23
C ILE A 59 14.04 13.22 -2.38
N LYS A 60 14.47 12.22 -3.13
CA LYS A 60 13.67 11.68 -4.23
C LYS A 60 12.38 11.04 -3.72
N ASP A 61 12.45 10.30 -2.63
CA ASP A 61 11.27 9.68 -2.05
C ASP A 61 10.28 10.72 -1.56
N LYS A 62 10.78 11.76 -0.92
CA LYS A 62 9.93 12.83 -0.43
C LYS A 62 9.22 13.55 -1.56
N LYS A 63 9.94 13.87 -2.64
CA LYS A 63 9.34 14.51 -3.79
C LYS A 63 8.28 13.62 -4.43
N ARG A 64 8.57 12.33 -4.55
CA ARG A 64 7.61 11.38 -5.10
C ARG A 64 6.33 11.33 -4.26
N ASP A 65 6.49 11.27 -2.94
CA ASP A 65 5.34 11.25 -2.05
C ASP A 65 4.49 12.51 -2.17
N GLU A 66 5.13 13.67 -2.30
CA GLU A 66 4.43 14.93 -2.48
C GLU A 66 3.67 14.96 -3.81
N ASP A 67 4.31 14.49 -4.88
CA ASP A 67 3.65 14.42 -6.18
C ASP A 67 2.44 13.51 -6.14
N LEU A 68 2.57 12.35 -5.50
CA LEU A 68 1.48 11.40 -5.39
C LEU A 68 0.36 11.95 -4.53
N LEU A 69 0.69 12.66 -3.47
CA LEU A 69 -0.30 13.29 -2.62
C LEU A 69 -1.11 14.33 -3.39
N THR A 70 -0.45 15.09 -4.27
CA THR A 70 -1.12 16.05 -5.12
C THR A 70 -2.14 15.38 -6.04
N LEU A 71 -1.86 14.14 -6.44
CA LEU A 71 -2.77 13.35 -7.27
C LEU A 71 -3.86 12.65 -6.46
N GLY A 72 -3.86 12.80 -5.14
CA GLY A 72 -4.86 12.20 -4.29
C GLY A 72 -4.45 10.87 -3.67
N PHE A 73 -3.15 10.56 -3.68
CA PHE A 73 -2.66 9.30 -3.13
C PHE A 73 -1.84 9.52 -1.87
N VAL A 74 -2.06 8.64 -0.88
CA VAL A 74 -1.26 8.59 0.33
C VAL A 74 -0.40 7.34 0.26
N THR A 75 0.87 7.45 0.65
CA THR A 75 1.80 6.33 0.61
C THR A 75 2.10 5.83 2.02
N LEU A 76 1.91 4.54 2.24
CA LEU A 76 2.35 3.86 3.45
C LEU A 76 3.59 3.05 3.11
N ARG A 77 4.63 3.19 3.91
CA ARG A 77 5.89 2.48 3.69
C ARG A 77 6.18 1.52 4.81
N PHE A 78 6.65 0.35 4.43
CA PHE A 78 7.06 -0.69 5.37
C PHE A 78 8.41 -1.22 4.93
N SER A 79 9.25 -1.58 5.89
CA SER A 79 10.52 -2.20 5.55
C SER A 79 10.30 -3.68 5.21
N SER A 80 11.24 -4.25 4.46
CA SER A 80 11.21 -5.69 4.17
C SER A 80 11.20 -6.50 5.46
N TRP A 81 11.98 -6.05 6.44
CA TRP A 81 12.05 -6.74 7.73
C TRP A 81 10.68 -6.78 8.41
N GLU A 82 9.97 -5.63 8.41
CA GLU A 82 8.64 -5.56 9.01
C GLU A 82 7.67 -6.49 8.30
N VAL A 83 7.69 -6.48 6.98
CA VAL A 83 6.78 -7.33 6.20
C VAL A 83 7.05 -8.81 6.47
N LEU A 84 8.32 -9.19 6.55
CA LEU A 84 8.66 -10.60 6.74
C LEU A 84 8.53 -11.08 8.18
N ASN A 85 8.71 -10.20 9.14
CA ASN A 85 8.74 -10.57 10.56
C ASN A 85 7.56 -10.06 11.37
N LYS A 86 6.89 -9.01 10.91
CA LYS A 86 5.78 -8.37 11.60
C LYS A 86 4.58 -8.19 10.67
N ILE A 87 4.28 -9.23 9.90
CA ILE A 87 3.22 -9.14 8.89
C ILE A 87 1.86 -8.84 9.54
N ASP A 88 1.61 -9.33 10.74
CA ASP A 88 0.37 -9.05 11.45
C ASP A 88 0.24 -7.57 11.79
N ASP A 89 1.33 -6.97 12.24
CA ASP A 89 1.34 -5.54 12.54
C ASP A 89 1.13 -4.70 11.28
N VAL A 90 1.77 -5.10 10.19
CA VAL A 90 1.61 -4.42 8.90
C VAL A 90 0.13 -4.48 8.47
N SER A 91 -0.48 -5.64 8.58
CA SER A 91 -1.89 -5.83 8.25
C SER A 91 -2.78 -4.92 9.10
N ILE A 92 -2.51 -4.85 10.40
CA ILE A 92 -3.28 -4.01 11.31
C ILE A 92 -3.15 -2.54 10.95
N ILE A 93 -1.94 -2.08 10.66
CA ILE A 93 -1.70 -0.68 10.28
C ILE A 93 -2.47 -0.33 9.00
N ILE A 94 -2.41 -1.19 8.01
CA ILE A 94 -3.14 -0.95 6.76
C ILE A 94 -4.64 -0.92 7.00
N GLY A 95 -5.14 -1.89 7.76
CA GLY A 95 -6.57 -1.95 8.07
C GLY A 95 -7.06 -0.74 8.86
N ASP A 96 -6.27 -0.28 9.83
CA ASP A 96 -6.62 0.90 10.61
C ASP A 96 -6.65 2.15 9.73
N TRP A 97 -5.68 2.29 8.82
CA TRP A 97 -5.66 3.42 7.90
C TRP A 97 -6.92 3.43 7.05
N ILE A 98 -7.31 2.26 6.54
CA ILE A 98 -8.50 2.16 5.70
C ILE A 98 -9.75 2.55 6.48
N ARG A 99 -9.90 2.07 7.71
CA ARG A 99 -11.06 2.41 8.52
C ARG A 99 -11.15 3.90 8.83
N GLU A 100 -10.01 4.54 9.03
CA GLU A 100 -9.98 5.96 9.34
C GLU A 100 -10.20 6.85 8.12
N ASN A 101 -9.81 6.39 6.96
CA ASN A 101 -9.77 7.24 5.76
C ASN A 101 -10.81 6.88 4.70
N ALA A 102 -11.35 5.69 4.72
CA ALA A 102 -12.38 5.30 3.77
C ALA A 102 -13.71 5.93 4.18
N LYS A 103 -14.23 6.78 3.32
CA LYS A 103 -15.48 7.48 3.62
C LYS A 103 -16.70 6.69 3.19
N CYS A 104 -16.51 5.73 2.31
CA CYS A 104 -17.57 4.88 1.82
C CYS A 104 -17.21 3.44 2.02
N PRO A 105 -18.18 2.55 2.20
CA PRO A 105 -17.88 1.13 2.25
C PRO A 105 -17.28 0.70 0.90
N PRO A 106 -16.51 -0.39 0.86
CA PRO A 106 -15.97 -0.86 -0.39
C PRO A 106 -17.07 -1.14 -1.39
N PRO A 107 -16.80 -0.92 -2.67
CA PRO A 107 -17.78 -1.25 -3.69
C PRO A 107 -17.92 -2.75 -3.76
N ASN A 108 -18.69 -3.29 -2.90
CA ASN A 108 -18.86 -4.71 -2.84
C ASN A 108 -20.16 -5.09 -3.46
N PRO A 109 -20.07 -5.92 -4.36
CA PRO A 109 -21.27 -6.53 -4.84
C PRO A 109 -21.74 -7.46 -3.80
N ARG A 110 -21.95 -7.66 -3.01
CA ARG A 110 -22.32 -8.68 -2.23
C ARG A 110 -22.91 -8.51 -1.16
N ARG A 111 -23.01 -7.97 -1.41
CA ARG A 111 -23.38 -7.66 -0.55
C ARG A 111 -24.00 -7.89 0.04
N ARG A 112 -24.01 -8.01 -0.04
CA ARG A 112 -24.59 -8.15 0.58
C ARG A 112 -25.03 -8.22 1.22
N GLY A 113 -25.13 -8.24 1.10
CA GLY A 113 -25.44 -8.33 1.75
C GLY A 113 -25.76 -8.58 2.24
N LYS A 114 -25.70 -8.64 2.26
CA LYS A 114 -25.86 -8.82 2.80
C LYS A 114 -25.89 -8.86 3.18
#